data_0e9f8692fa0a27ea9335c80e271fe3c7
#
_entry.id   0e9f8692fa0a27ea9335c80e271fe3c7
#
_cell.length_a   1.000
_cell.length_b   1.000
_cell.length_c   1.000
_cell.angle_alpha   90.00
_cell.angle_beta   90.00
_cell.angle_gamma   90.00
#
_symmetry.space_group_name_H-M   'P 1'
#
loop_
_entity.id
_entity.type
_entity.pdbx_description
1 polymer ?
#
loop_
_entity_poly.entity_id
_entity_poly.type
_entity_poly.pdbx_seq_one_letter_code
_entity_poly.pdbx_strand_id
1 'polypeptide(L)'
;ERGFGPWAFVLDGEFIGWGGLQPEGKDVDVGLVLSQKYWGAGSALYQRILAYAFEELCIDSVTALLPPSRTKVSALRRLGFREDGEITIQGQHFIRYRLIRSGQRT
;
A
#
# COMPACT_ATOMS: atom_id res chain seq x y z
N GLU A 1 -7.11 14.12 4.96
CA GLU A 1 -5.78 14.21 5.45
C GLU A 1 -4.84 14.78 4.44
N ARG A 2 -4.19 15.80 4.83
CA ARG A 2 -3.29 16.43 3.95
C ARG A 2 -2.09 15.54 3.67
N GLY A 3 -1.78 15.33 2.40
CA GLY A 3 -0.61 14.55 2.03
C GLY A 3 -0.83 13.06 2.00
N PHE A 4 -1.98 12.57 2.47
CA PHE A 4 -2.23 11.13 2.51
C PHE A 4 -3.05 10.62 1.35
N GLY A 5 -3.59 11.49 0.53
CA GLY A 5 -4.48 11.12 -0.54
C GLY A 5 -5.91 11.15 -0.08
N PRO A 6 -6.82 10.51 -0.80
CA PRO A 6 -6.56 9.60 -1.93
C PRO A 6 -6.18 10.35 -3.18
N TRP A 7 -5.47 9.65 -4.04
CA TRP A 7 -5.09 10.18 -5.34
C TRP A 7 -5.80 9.38 -6.43
N ALA A 8 -6.28 10.08 -7.43
CA ALA A 8 -6.83 9.43 -8.61
C ALA A 8 -5.71 9.24 -9.61
N PHE A 9 -5.71 8.10 -10.29
CA PHE A 9 -4.71 7.82 -11.30
C PHE A 9 -5.34 7.83 -12.68
N VAL A 10 -4.69 8.50 -13.61
CA VAL A 10 -5.17 8.67 -14.97
C VAL A 10 -4.06 8.27 -15.93
N LEU A 11 -4.41 7.46 -16.91
CA LEU A 11 -3.46 7.03 -17.93
C LEU A 11 -4.07 7.31 -19.29
N ASP A 12 -3.38 8.13 -20.09
CA ASP A 12 -3.86 8.50 -21.43
C ASP A 12 -5.28 9.05 -21.38
N GLY A 13 -5.56 9.86 -20.37
CA GLY A 13 -6.87 10.48 -20.24
C GLY A 13 -7.94 9.60 -19.63
N GLU A 14 -7.63 8.37 -19.31
CA GLU A 14 -8.60 7.44 -18.76
C GLU A 14 -8.34 7.23 -17.27
N PHE A 15 -9.41 7.33 -16.47
CA PHE A 15 -9.30 7.05 -15.03
C PHE A 15 -9.08 5.56 -14.84
N ILE A 16 -8.00 5.17 -14.17
CA ILE A 16 -7.67 3.76 -14.02
C ILE A 16 -7.78 3.27 -12.59
N GLY A 17 -7.90 4.18 -11.62
CA GLY A 17 -8.04 3.75 -10.24
C GLY A 17 -7.62 4.82 -9.29
N TRP A 18 -7.50 4.45 -8.03
CA TRP A 18 -7.10 5.40 -6.99
C TRP A 18 -6.34 4.67 -5.89
N GLY A 19 -5.61 5.45 -5.12
CA GLY A 19 -4.86 4.90 -4.02
C GLY A 19 -4.50 5.98 -3.03
N GLY A 20 -3.85 5.58 -1.95
CA GLY A 20 -3.46 6.54 -0.95
C GLY A 20 -2.91 5.89 0.29
N LEU A 21 -2.67 6.71 1.29
CA LEU A 21 -2.18 6.29 2.59
C LEU A 21 -3.27 6.62 3.61
N GLN A 22 -3.39 5.81 4.62
CA GLN A 22 -4.45 5.99 5.60
C GLN A 22 -3.93 5.62 6.99
N PRO A 23 -4.11 6.50 7.98
CA PRO A 23 -3.71 6.14 9.34
C PRO A 23 -4.54 4.96 9.84
N GLU A 24 -3.87 4.04 10.53
CA GLU A 24 -4.53 2.88 11.08
C GLU A 24 -3.91 2.62 12.43
N GLY A 25 -4.48 3.17 13.49
CA GLY A 25 -3.86 3.11 14.79
C GLY A 25 -2.52 3.83 14.77
N LYS A 26 -1.46 3.14 15.10
CA LYS A 26 -0.12 3.70 15.05
C LYS A 26 0.54 3.55 13.68
N ASP A 27 -0.10 2.84 12.78
CA ASP A 27 0.48 2.53 11.50
C ASP A 27 -0.12 3.39 10.40
N VAL A 28 0.53 3.38 9.25
CA VAL A 28 0.02 4.00 8.04
C VAL A 28 -0.16 2.92 7.01
N ASP A 29 -1.37 2.76 6.55
CA ASP A 29 -1.73 1.71 5.62
C ASP A 29 -1.76 2.24 4.20
N VAL A 30 -1.26 1.45 3.24
CA VAL A 30 -1.30 1.84 1.84
C VAL A 30 -2.41 1.07 1.14
N GLY A 31 -3.21 1.78 0.36
CA GLY A 31 -4.28 1.18 -0.41
C GLY A 31 -4.15 1.54 -1.87
N LEU A 32 -4.55 0.61 -2.72
CA LEU A 32 -4.51 0.83 -4.15
C LEU A 32 -5.63 0.03 -4.79
N VAL A 33 -6.48 0.72 -5.54
CA VAL A 33 -7.58 0.09 -6.26
C VAL A 33 -7.45 0.46 -7.73
N LEU A 34 -7.31 -0.56 -8.58
CA LEU A 34 -7.18 -0.35 -10.02
C LEU A 34 -8.24 -1.14 -10.75
N SER A 35 -8.71 -0.64 -11.89
CA SER A 35 -9.55 -1.47 -12.73
C SER A 35 -8.72 -2.66 -13.19
N GLN A 36 -9.41 -3.78 -13.39
CA GLN A 36 -8.74 -5.05 -13.66
C GLN A 36 -7.81 -4.95 -14.88
N LYS A 37 -8.22 -4.18 -15.85
CA LYS A 37 -7.46 -3.96 -17.06
C LYS A 37 -6.04 -3.41 -16.79
N TYR A 38 -5.87 -2.73 -15.66
CA TYR A 38 -4.61 -2.06 -15.36
C TYR A 38 -3.89 -2.65 -14.16
N TRP A 39 -4.23 -3.87 -13.76
CA TRP A 39 -3.57 -4.48 -12.62
C TRP A 39 -2.07 -4.60 -12.81
N GLY A 40 -1.60 -4.71 -14.05
CA GLY A 40 -0.18 -4.79 -14.31
C GLY A 40 0.60 -3.54 -13.92
N ALA A 41 -0.09 -2.41 -13.76
CA ALA A 41 0.57 -1.16 -13.35
C ALA A 41 0.68 -1.02 -11.84
N GLY A 42 0.11 -1.96 -11.08
CA GLY A 42 0.02 -1.80 -9.63
C GLY A 42 1.37 -1.68 -8.94
N SER A 43 2.35 -2.45 -9.38
CA SER A 43 3.66 -2.42 -8.74
C SER A 43 4.31 -1.05 -8.87
N ALA A 44 4.24 -0.45 -10.06
CA ALA A 44 4.84 0.87 -10.26
C ALA A 44 4.13 1.93 -9.43
N LEU A 45 2.80 1.84 -9.33
CA LEU A 45 2.05 2.80 -8.53
C LEU A 45 2.34 2.64 -7.05
N TYR A 46 2.44 1.41 -6.57
CA TYR A 46 2.85 1.17 -5.19
C TYR A 46 4.21 1.81 -4.92
N GLN A 47 5.16 1.63 -5.83
CA GLN A 47 6.49 2.19 -5.62
C GLN A 47 6.43 3.70 -5.50
N ARG A 48 5.59 4.36 -6.29
CA ARG A 48 5.48 5.80 -6.22
C ARG A 48 4.85 6.25 -4.91
N ILE A 49 3.80 5.56 -4.47
CA ILE A 49 3.16 5.90 -3.20
C ILE A 49 4.14 5.69 -2.05
N LEU A 50 4.88 4.59 -2.09
CA LEU A 50 5.84 4.28 -1.02
C LEU A 50 6.99 5.30 -0.99
N ALA A 51 7.48 5.69 -2.15
CA ALA A 51 8.52 6.70 -2.19
C ALA A 51 8.03 8.00 -1.57
N TYR A 52 6.81 8.39 -1.88
CA TYR A 52 6.24 9.59 -1.29
C TYR A 52 6.15 9.47 0.23
N ALA A 53 5.66 8.32 0.71
CA ALA A 53 5.51 8.13 2.14
C ALA A 53 6.85 8.22 2.87
N PHE A 54 7.86 7.57 2.33
CA PHE A 54 9.15 7.51 3.01
C PHE A 54 9.94 8.79 2.85
N GLU A 55 9.88 9.41 1.68
CA GLU A 55 10.74 10.55 1.39
C GLU A 55 10.10 11.88 1.68
N GLU A 56 8.82 12.02 1.39
CA GLU A 56 8.15 13.30 1.61
C GLU A 56 7.48 13.38 2.96
N LEU A 57 6.86 12.29 3.41
CA LEU A 57 6.17 12.28 4.69
C LEU A 57 7.03 11.75 5.82
N CYS A 58 8.20 11.22 5.51
CA CYS A 58 9.15 10.71 6.51
C CYS A 58 8.55 9.65 7.41
N ILE A 59 7.71 8.81 6.84
CA ILE A 59 7.10 7.71 7.57
C ILE A 59 8.10 6.56 7.64
N ASP A 60 8.19 5.90 8.79
CA ASP A 60 9.19 4.85 9.02
C ASP A 60 8.78 3.50 8.45
N SER A 61 7.51 3.19 8.44
CA SER A 61 7.03 1.93 7.89
C SER A 61 5.60 2.09 7.39
N VAL A 62 5.24 1.24 6.44
CA VAL A 62 3.92 1.27 5.83
C VAL A 62 3.36 -0.14 5.85
N THR A 63 2.07 -0.27 6.12
CA THR A 63 1.41 -1.57 6.14
C THR A 63 0.47 -1.71 4.97
N ALA A 64 0.18 -2.96 4.61
CA ALA A 64 -0.84 -3.29 3.64
C ALA A 64 -1.68 -4.42 4.23
N LEU A 65 -3.00 -4.26 4.18
CA LEU A 65 -3.92 -5.23 4.75
C LEU A 65 -4.62 -5.97 3.62
N LEU A 66 -4.51 -7.29 3.61
CA LEU A 66 -5.13 -8.09 2.57
C LEU A 66 -6.00 -9.16 3.20
N PRO A 67 -7.13 -9.50 2.55
CA PRO A 67 -7.95 -10.58 3.07
C PRO A 67 -7.21 -11.90 3.02
N PRO A 68 -7.50 -12.84 3.93
CA PRO A 68 -6.79 -14.11 3.94
C PRO A 68 -6.97 -14.91 2.66
N SER A 69 -8.04 -14.64 1.93
CA SER A 69 -8.28 -15.32 0.67
C SER A 69 -7.31 -14.90 -0.43
N ARG A 70 -6.63 -13.77 -0.25
CA ARG A 70 -5.69 -13.29 -1.23
C ARG A 70 -4.38 -14.04 -1.07
N THR A 71 -4.06 -14.90 -1.99
CA THR A 71 -2.86 -15.74 -1.86
C THR A 71 -1.69 -15.27 -2.71
N LYS A 72 -1.96 -14.48 -3.74
CA LYS A 72 -0.88 -14.05 -4.63
C LYS A 72 -0.32 -12.73 -4.13
N VAL A 73 0.71 -12.82 -3.31
CA VAL A 73 1.32 -11.64 -2.72
C VAL A 73 2.75 -11.44 -3.17
N SER A 74 3.14 -12.08 -4.29
CA SER A 74 4.53 -11.99 -4.73
C SER A 74 4.95 -10.56 -5.06
N ALA A 75 4.02 -9.74 -5.57
CA ALA A 75 4.34 -8.36 -5.88
C ALA A 75 4.70 -7.58 -4.62
N LEU A 76 3.97 -7.82 -3.53
CA LEU A 76 4.29 -7.17 -2.27
C LEU A 76 5.65 -7.64 -1.75
N ARG A 77 5.93 -8.94 -1.87
CA ARG A 77 7.21 -9.45 -1.41
C ARG A 77 8.36 -8.90 -2.21
N ARG A 78 8.15 -8.70 -3.51
CA ARG A 78 9.19 -8.10 -4.34
C ARG A 78 9.46 -6.66 -3.95
N LEU A 79 8.47 -5.96 -3.44
CA LEU A 79 8.65 -4.60 -2.96
C LEU A 79 9.31 -4.55 -1.59
N GLY A 80 9.40 -5.70 -0.92
CA GLY A 80 10.04 -5.78 0.39
C GLY A 80 9.10 -5.95 1.55
N PHE A 81 7.79 -6.03 1.29
CA PHE A 81 6.84 -6.25 2.37
C PHE A 81 7.00 -7.64 2.96
N ARG A 82 6.80 -7.75 4.26
CA ARG A 82 6.83 -9.02 4.95
C ARG A 82 5.59 -9.17 5.80
N GLU A 83 5.14 -10.40 5.94
CA GLU A 83 3.97 -10.67 6.76
C GLU A 83 4.23 -10.25 8.20
N ASP A 84 3.27 -9.58 8.82
CA ASP A 84 3.44 -8.99 10.13
C ASP A 84 2.17 -9.14 10.95
N GLY A 85 1.65 -10.36 11.02
CA GLY A 85 0.53 -10.66 11.89
C GLY A 85 -0.81 -10.51 11.21
N GLU A 86 -1.84 -10.55 12.02
CA GLU A 86 -3.21 -10.48 11.57
C GLU A 86 -3.94 -9.41 12.35
N ILE A 87 -5.00 -8.88 11.74
CA ILE A 87 -5.78 -7.84 12.39
C ILE A 87 -7.23 -8.02 11.97
N THR A 88 -8.13 -7.69 12.88
CA THR A 88 -9.56 -7.73 12.59
C THR A 88 -10.11 -6.32 12.68
N ILE A 89 -10.79 -5.87 11.65
CA ILE A 89 -11.37 -4.55 11.59
C ILE A 89 -12.85 -4.72 11.26
N GLN A 90 -13.70 -4.25 12.15
CA GLN A 90 -15.15 -4.31 12.00
C GLN A 90 -15.60 -5.73 11.66
N GLY A 91 -15.04 -6.70 12.38
CA GLY A 91 -15.42 -8.09 12.19
C GLY A 91 -14.81 -8.78 11.00
N GLN A 92 -14.00 -8.07 10.22
CA GLN A 92 -13.38 -8.65 9.05
C GLN A 92 -11.89 -8.89 9.30
N HIS A 93 -11.43 -10.07 8.92
CA HIS A 93 -10.08 -10.53 9.21
C HIS A 93 -9.15 -10.19 8.05
N PHE A 94 -7.95 -9.67 8.38
CA PHE A 94 -6.95 -9.32 7.40
C PHE A 94 -5.59 -9.82 7.83
N ILE A 95 -4.74 -10.08 6.85
CA ILE A 95 -3.34 -10.35 7.11
C ILE A 95 -2.58 -9.06 6.83
N ARG A 96 -1.75 -8.67 7.79
CA ARG A 96 -1.00 -7.43 7.69
C ARG A 96 0.39 -7.71 7.13
N TYR A 97 0.82 -6.90 6.18
CA TYR A 97 2.17 -6.91 5.66
C TYR A 97 2.80 -5.57 5.96
N ARG A 98 4.08 -5.56 6.21
CA ARG A 98 4.78 -4.34 6.59
C ARG A 98 6.04 -4.16 5.77
N LEU A 99 6.27 -2.93 5.33
CA LEU A 99 7.50 -2.53 4.66
C LEU A 99 8.19 -1.48 5.50
N ILE A 100 9.41 -1.73 5.91
CA ILE A 100 10.19 -0.79 6.70
C ILE A 100 11.06 0.01 5.75
N ARG A 101 11.16 1.30 6.02
CA ARG A 101 11.97 2.20 5.22
C ARG A 101 13.39 1.67 5.12
N SER A 102 13.88 1.49 3.91
CA SER A 102 15.17 0.85 3.72
C SER A 102 16.32 1.64 4.30
N GLY A 103 16.22 2.95 4.33
CA GLY A 103 17.27 3.77 4.92
C GLY A 103 17.43 3.62 6.41
N GLN A 104 16.48 2.97 7.06
CA GLN A 104 16.51 2.73 8.49
C GLN A 104 17.44 1.61 8.88
N ARG A 105 17.81 0.82 7.92
CA ARG A 105 18.57 -0.35 8.25
C ARG A 105 19.96 -0.01 8.43
N THR A 106 20.64 0.27 8.86
CA THR A 106 22.07 0.37 8.89
C THR A 106 22.67 0.00 10.27
#